data_709e275fd247f09f985f1f0c8584e993
#
_entry.id   709e275fd247f09f985f1f0c8584e993
#
_cell.length_a   1.000
_cell.length_b   1.000
_cell.length_c   1.000
_cell.angle_alpha   90.00
_cell.angle_beta   90.00
_cell.angle_gamma   90.00
#
_symmetry.space_group_name_H-M   'P 1'
#
loop_
_entity.id
_entity.type
_entity.pdbx_description
1 polymer ?
#
loop_
_entity_poly.entity_id
_entity_poly.type
_entity_poly.pdbx_seq_one_letter_code
_entity_poly.pdbx_strand_id
1 'polypeptide(L)'
;MKISSLLLIGLVALSSLGRAEDLNWPEFRGPRGDGTSTSTGLPLKWSTTENVKWHMPIHGRAWSSPVIWGDQIWLTTATEDGRELSVLCLDKESGKIVWDKKLFDVEKPQFAHKFNSYASPSPAIEDGRVYVTFGSPGTACLDTKTGEVLWQRRDIKCNHYRGAGSSPILWKNLLIVNYDGSDVQFVMAFDKQTGKTAWKTNRSIDFRDLDKNGKVEAEGDFRKAYSTCQIAEIEGQPVLLSQGAKAMYAYNPATGEELWRVEERSTQGVGVRPSYAHGLVYTTTGWTRSHLMAIRPGKKGEVLDVAEKAPEGQQLKIEWMTTRGTPKKPSPTVVGDLIFAVDDGGVARCWKAKTGDEVWNERLGGNFSASPLAAAGRLYFCNEEGKTVVVPSDGKFEKLAENELPDGFMASPAVSGKALFLRTKTELWRIEK
;
A
#
# COMPACT_ATOMS: atom_id res chain seq x y z
N MET A 1 18.96 -27.58 67.90
CA MET A 1 19.42 -26.78 66.73
C MET A 1 18.29 -26.71 65.68
N LYS A 2 17.63 -25.55 65.58
CA LYS A 2 16.56 -25.33 64.58
C LYS A 2 17.18 -24.52 63.43
N ILE A 3 17.19 -25.10 62.28
CA ILE A 3 17.62 -24.39 61.00
C ILE A 3 16.38 -23.82 60.37
N SER A 4 16.30 -22.47 60.32
CA SER A 4 15.26 -21.76 59.63
C SER A 4 15.72 -21.52 58.20
N SER A 5 15.02 -22.10 57.21
CA SER A 5 15.22 -21.85 55.80
C SER A 5 14.45 -20.57 55.39
N LEU A 6 15.17 -19.51 55.00
CA LEU A 6 14.61 -18.35 54.37
C LEU A 6 14.36 -18.65 52.86
N LEU A 7 13.11 -18.61 52.45
CA LEU A 7 12.72 -18.63 51.02
C LEU A 7 12.84 -17.20 50.48
N LEU A 8 13.79 -16.98 49.57
CA LEU A 8 13.91 -15.72 48.81
C LEU A 8 12.98 -15.80 47.60
N ILE A 9 11.85 -15.10 47.64
CA ILE A 9 10.96 -14.95 46.49
C ILE A 9 11.53 -13.83 45.60
N GLY A 10 12.20 -14.22 44.54
CA GLY A 10 12.64 -13.28 43.52
C GLY A 10 11.46 -12.77 42.71
N LEU A 11 11.13 -11.49 42.87
CA LEU A 11 10.17 -10.78 41.99
C LEU A 11 10.84 -10.57 40.65
N VAL A 12 10.48 -11.38 39.64
CA VAL A 12 10.85 -11.12 38.26
C VAL A 12 9.92 -10.00 37.75
N ALA A 13 10.42 -8.77 37.74
CA ALA A 13 9.76 -7.67 37.05
C ALA A 13 9.85 -7.93 35.52
N LEU A 14 8.76 -8.40 34.92
CA LEU A 14 8.59 -8.37 33.48
C LEU A 14 8.50 -6.89 33.05
N SER A 15 9.65 -6.32 32.73
CA SER A 15 9.68 -5.08 31.98
C SER A 15 9.08 -5.37 30.58
N SER A 16 7.88 -4.91 30.30
CA SER A 16 7.36 -4.82 28.94
C SER A 16 8.31 -3.89 28.18
N LEU A 17 9.22 -4.46 27.42
CA LEU A 17 9.98 -3.72 26.43
C LEU A 17 8.96 -3.14 25.44
N GLY A 18 8.55 -1.91 25.66
CA GLY A 18 7.74 -1.16 24.72
C GLY A 18 8.45 -1.17 23.36
N ARG A 19 7.74 -1.58 22.33
CA ARG A 19 8.27 -1.54 20.97
C ARG A 19 8.58 -0.08 20.63
N ALA A 20 9.78 0.20 20.10
CA ALA A 20 10.16 1.57 19.73
C ALA A 20 9.13 2.17 18.74
N GLU A 21 8.87 3.47 18.87
CA GLU A 21 7.98 4.20 17.96
C GLU A 21 8.55 4.23 16.54
N ASP A 22 7.67 4.17 15.53
CA ASP A 22 8.06 4.32 14.13
C ASP A 22 8.46 5.78 13.87
N LEU A 23 9.74 6.07 13.70
CA LEU A 23 10.26 7.39 13.36
C LEU A 23 10.31 7.64 11.85
N ASN A 24 10.41 6.56 11.06
CA ASN A 24 10.44 6.58 9.60
C ASN A 24 9.19 5.90 9.02
N TRP A 25 8.73 6.41 7.88
CA TRP A 25 7.64 5.85 7.09
C TRP A 25 8.12 5.69 5.64
N PRO A 26 8.92 4.65 5.35
CA PRO A 26 9.81 4.62 4.18
C PRO A 26 9.14 4.30 2.86
N GLU A 27 7.90 3.82 2.87
CA GLU A 27 7.17 3.42 1.66
C GLU A 27 5.65 3.51 1.86
N PHE A 28 4.90 3.25 0.80
CA PHE A 28 3.44 3.15 0.87
C PHE A 28 3.01 2.17 1.96
N ARG A 29 2.19 2.65 2.92
CA ARG A 29 1.72 1.94 4.11
C ARG A 29 2.80 1.63 5.15
N GLY A 30 3.93 2.33 5.12
CA GLY A 30 4.91 2.37 6.21
C GLY A 30 5.92 1.24 6.24
N PRO A 31 6.69 1.12 7.32
CA PRO A 31 7.89 0.27 7.39
C PRO A 31 7.62 -1.23 7.25
N ARG A 32 6.38 -1.65 7.46
CA ARG A 32 5.93 -3.04 7.26
C ARG A 32 5.07 -3.22 6.02
N GLY A 33 4.72 -2.12 5.33
CA GLY A 33 3.87 -2.14 4.14
C GLY A 33 2.42 -2.54 4.40
N ASP A 34 1.99 -2.65 5.65
CA ASP A 34 0.70 -3.19 6.07
C ASP A 34 -0.26 -2.15 6.66
N GLY A 35 0.18 -0.89 6.77
CA GLY A 35 -0.61 0.20 7.35
C GLY A 35 -0.69 0.19 8.87
N THR A 36 0.22 -0.53 9.54
CA THR A 36 0.31 -0.54 11.00
C THR A 36 1.46 0.34 11.49
N SER A 37 1.31 0.96 12.66
CA SER A 37 2.37 1.70 13.35
C SER A 37 2.48 1.29 14.81
N THR A 38 3.72 1.25 15.31
CA THR A 38 4.03 1.06 16.73
C THR A 38 3.97 2.36 17.52
N SER A 39 3.82 3.49 16.85
CA SER A 39 3.73 4.80 17.47
C SER A 39 2.55 4.92 18.42
N THR A 40 2.78 5.62 19.52
CA THR A 40 1.79 5.92 20.56
C THR A 40 1.60 7.44 20.68
N GLY A 41 0.64 7.88 21.47
CA GLY A 41 0.44 9.32 21.72
C GLY A 41 -0.12 10.12 20.52
N LEU A 42 -0.52 9.45 19.43
CA LEU A 42 -1.11 10.10 18.27
C LEU A 42 -2.41 10.85 18.64
N PRO A 43 -2.72 11.99 18.02
CA PRO A 43 -3.94 12.73 18.27
C PRO A 43 -5.19 11.91 18.00
N LEU A 44 -6.19 12.04 18.89
CA LEU A 44 -7.53 11.49 18.68
C LEU A 44 -8.43 12.49 17.97
N LYS A 45 -8.28 13.76 18.32
CA LYS A 45 -9.09 14.86 17.78
C LYS A 45 -8.20 15.91 17.15
N TRP A 46 -8.67 16.46 16.05
CA TRP A 46 -8.08 17.60 15.37
C TRP A 46 -9.13 18.33 14.51
N SER A 47 -8.80 19.53 14.11
CA SER A 47 -9.54 20.33 13.13
C SER A 47 -8.53 21.09 12.26
N THR A 48 -8.95 22.10 11.55
CA THR A 48 -8.04 23.00 10.81
C THR A 48 -7.17 23.89 11.75
N THR A 49 -7.47 23.94 13.03
CA THR A 49 -6.78 24.78 14.02
C THR A 49 -6.37 24.03 15.29
N GLU A 50 -7.00 22.91 15.60
CA GLU A 50 -6.69 22.12 16.79
C GLU A 50 -5.71 20.98 16.45
N ASN A 51 -4.65 20.85 17.25
CA ASN A 51 -3.60 19.84 17.10
C ASN A 51 -2.89 19.86 15.71
N VAL A 52 -2.87 21.01 15.04
CA VAL A 52 -2.12 21.25 13.81
C VAL A 52 -0.80 21.92 14.15
N LYS A 53 0.33 21.29 13.83
CA LYS A 53 1.65 21.92 13.94
C LYS A 53 1.92 22.84 12.74
N TRP A 54 1.59 22.34 11.55
CA TRP A 54 1.66 23.08 10.30
C TRP A 54 0.81 22.42 9.22
N HIS A 55 0.48 23.16 8.19
CA HIS A 55 0.00 22.66 6.90
C HIS A 55 0.70 23.41 5.77
N MET A 56 0.86 22.74 4.62
CA MET A 56 1.59 23.27 3.47
C MET A 56 0.82 22.95 2.19
N PRO A 57 0.46 23.95 1.39
CA PRO A 57 -0.09 23.75 0.06
C PRO A 57 0.87 22.97 -0.83
N ILE A 58 0.33 21.98 -1.56
CA ILE A 58 1.07 21.15 -2.51
C ILE A 58 0.47 21.39 -3.89
N HIS A 59 1.28 21.91 -4.80
CA HIS A 59 0.83 22.24 -6.15
C HIS A 59 0.51 20.99 -6.99
N GLY A 60 -0.27 21.19 -8.04
CA GLY A 60 -0.64 20.15 -9.00
C GLY A 60 -1.68 19.17 -8.45
N ARG A 61 -1.76 18.00 -9.07
CA ARG A 61 -2.73 16.96 -8.73
C ARG A 61 -2.05 15.61 -8.56
N ALA A 62 -2.07 15.06 -7.35
CA ALA A 62 -1.43 13.79 -7.07
C ALA A 62 -1.99 13.08 -5.84
N TRP A 63 -1.92 11.74 -5.84
CA TRP A 63 -2.46 10.88 -4.80
C TRP A 63 -1.39 10.10 -4.03
N SER A 64 -0.10 10.38 -4.27
CA SER A 64 0.97 9.70 -3.53
C SER A 64 0.86 9.96 -2.03
N SER A 65 1.00 8.90 -1.24
CA SER A 65 1.11 9.02 0.21
C SER A 65 2.47 9.60 0.61
N PRO A 66 2.57 10.36 1.70
CA PRO A 66 3.85 10.85 2.18
C PRO A 66 4.73 9.69 2.64
N VAL A 67 6.02 9.77 2.31
CA VAL A 67 7.07 8.93 2.89
C VAL A 67 8.02 9.78 3.71
N ILE A 68 8.53 9.23 4.81
CA ILE A 68 9.29 9.99 5.81
C ILE A 68 10.56 9.24 6.16
N TRP A 69 11.69 9.96 6.12
CA TRP A 69 12.97 9.46 6.60
C TRP A 69 13.77 10.58 7.28
N GLY A 70 14.13 10.37 8.54
CA GLY A 70 14.74 11.42 9.35
C GLY A 70 13.85 12.65 9.44
N ASP A 71 14.37 13.77 8.97
CA ASP A 71 13.67 15.07 8.99
C ASP A 71 13.04 15.45 7.64
N GLN A 72 12.95 14.49 6.71
CA GLN A 72 12.44 14.74 5.37
C GLN A 72 11.13 14.01 5.09
N ILE A 73 10.23 14.69 4.39
CA ILE A 73 9.00 14.15 3.83
C ILE A 73 9.08 14.26 2.32
N TRP A 74 8.84 13.15 1.61
CA TRP A 74 8.87 13.14 0.15
C TRP A 74 7.52 12.78 -0.44
N LEU A 75 7.15 13.49 -1.50
CA LEU A 75 5.89 13.36 -2.24
C LEU A 75 6.16 13.46 -3.73
N THR A 76 5.27 12.89 -4.55
CA THR A 76 5.21 13.19 -5.99
C THR A 76 4.04 14.11 -6.28
N THR A 77 4.14 14.91 -7.34
CA THR A 77 3.05 15.71 -7.90
C THR A 77 3.13 15.77 -9.42
N ALA A 78 2.07 16.24 -10.05
CA ALA A 78 2.00 16.42 -11.49
C ALA A 78 1.09 17.59 -11.82
N THR A 79 1.27 18.20 -12.99
CA THR A 79 0.26 19.11 -13.56
C THR A 79 -1.03 18.33 -13.83
N GLU A 80 -2.17 19.01 -13.85
CA GLU A 80 -3.48 18.35 -14.06
C GLU A 80 -3.56 17.62 -15.40
N ASP A 81 -2.89 18.15 -16.43
CA ASP A 81 -2.78 17.55 -17.76
C ASP A 81 -1.70 16.45 -17.86
N GLY A 82 -0.90 16.25 -16.81
CA GLY A 82 0.14 15.23 -16.74
C GLY A 82 1.40 15.53 -17.57
N ARG A 83 1.59 16.77 -18.03
CA ARG A 83 2.74 17.16 -18.84
C ARG A 83 4.01 17.33 -18.03
N GLU A 84 3.91 17.74 -16.79
CA GLU A 84 5.04 17.91 -15.89
C GLU A 84 4.88 17.03 -14.67
N LEU A 85 5.89 16.23 -14.39
CA LEU A 85 5.95 15.30 -13.27
C LEU A 85 7.06 15.70 -12.32
N SER A 86 6.72 15.95 -11.06
CA SER A 86 7.62 16.53 -10.07
C SER A 86 7.70 15.72 -8.79
N VAL A 87 8.78 15.91 -8.06
CA VAL A 87 8.98 15.41 -6.72
C VAL A 87 9.23 16.57 -5.76
N LEU A 88 8.62 16.48 -4.57
CA LEU A 88 8.79 17.45 -3.51
C LEU A 88 9.44 16.80 -2.29
N CYS A 89 10.33 17.55 -1.64
CA CYS A 89 10.81 17.27 -0.31
C CYS A 89 10.42 18.42 0.62
N LEU A 90 9.84 18.09 1.76
CA LEU A 90 9.52 19.03 2.82
C LEU A 90 10.35 18.71 4.07
N ASP A 91 10.74 19.75 4.78
CA ASP A 91 11.27 19.60 6.13
C ASP A 91 10.13 19.17 7.08
N LYS A 92 10.35 18.09 7.81
CA LYS A 92 9.32 17.48 8.65
C LYS A 92 8.86 18.38 9.80
N GLU A 93 9.77 19.14 10.37
CA GLU A 93 9.48 19.98 11.54
C GLU A 93 8.75 21.27 11.16
N SER A 94 9.19 21.93 10.11
CA SER A 94 8.64 23.23 9.70
C SER A 94 7.58 23.18 8.60
N GLY A 95 7.47 22.06 7.89
CA GLY A 95 6.61 21.90 6.71
C GLY A 95 7.11 22.63 5.47
N LYS A 96 8.25 23.33 5.53
CA LYS A 96 8.78 24.09 4.39
C LYS A 96 9.26 23.18 3.27
N ILE A 97 8.97 23.55 2.04
CA ILE A 97 9.47 22.86 0.86
C ILE A 97 10.98 23.12 0.74
N VAL A 98 11.78 22.07 0.80
CA VAL A 98 13.24 22.05 0.63
C VAL A 98 13.60 21.86 -0.82
N TRP A 99 12.91 20.91 -1.48
CA TRP A 99 13.08 20.61 -2.89
C TRP A 99 11.73 20.57 -3.59
N ASP A 100 11.64 21.23 -4.73
CA ASP A 100 10.55 21.15 -5.70
C ASP A 100 11.20 20.97 -7.06
N LYS A 101 11.21 19.73 -7.56
CA LYS A 101 11.96 19.38 -8.77
C LYS A 101 11.07 18.73 -9.80
N LYS A 102 10.96 19.38 -10.95
CA LYS A 102 10.44 18.75 -12.15
C LYS A 102 11.43 17.68 -12.61
N LEU A 103 10.96 16.44 -12.71
CA LEU A 103 11.75 15.28 -13.14
C LEU A 103 11.54 14.94 -14.61
N PHE A 104 10.28 14.99 -15.07
CA PHE A 104 9.94 14.56 -16.41
C PHE A 104 8.98 15.54 -17.08
N ASP A 105 9.30 15.89 -18.34
CA ASP A 105 8.36 16.45 -19.28
C ASP A 105 7.77 15.32 -20.14
N VAL A 106 6.44 15.32 -20.31
CA VAL A 106 5.67 14.33 -21.06
C VAL A 106 4.89 15.05 -22.15
N GLU A 107 5.35 14.93 -23.39
CA GLU A 107 4.71 15.63 -24.53
C GLU A 107 3.27 15.16 -24.75
N LYS A 108 3.05 13.85 -24.66
CA LYS A 108 1.75 13.19 -24.87
C LYS A 108 1.42 12.29 -23.69
N PRO A 109 0.85 12.84 -22.60
CA PRO A 109 0.43 12.06 -21.47
C PRO A 109 -0.61 11.00 -21.84
N GLN A 110 -0.48 9.80 -21.26
CA GLN A 110 -1.52 8.80 -21.38
C GLN A 110 -2.78 9.27 -20.66
N PHE A 111 -3.93 8.73 -21.02
CA PHE A 111 -5.16 9.01 -20.30
C PHE A 111 -5.05 8.61 -18.83
N ALA A 112 -5.38 9.53 -17.93
CA ALA A 112 -5.60 9.25 -16.51
C ALA A 112 -7.08 9.42 -16.18
N HIS A 113 -7.68 8.43 -15.53
CA HIS A 113 -9.09 8.52 -15.14
C HIS A 113 -9.26 9.56 -14.02
N LYS A 114 -10.45 10.19 -13.95
CA LYS A 114 -10.77 11.21 -12.92
C LYS A 114 -10.55 10.76 -11.46
N PHE A 115 -10.60 9.45 -11.18
CA PHE A 115 -10.27 8.88 -9.86
C PHE A 115 -8.78 8.71 -9.64
N ASN A 116 -7.96 8.84 -10.68
CA ASN A 116 -6.51 8.69 -10.60
C ASN A 116 -5.82 10.03 -10.86
N SER A 117 -4.53 10.05 -10.73
CA SER A 117 -3.67 11.17 -11.08
C SER A 117 -2.45 10.67 -11.85
N TYR A 118 -1.68 11.59 -12.41
CA TYR A 118 -0.41 11.27 -13.06
C TYR A 118 0.74 11.00 -12.08
N ALA A 119 0.50 11.21 -10.78
CA ALA A 119 1.48 11.00 -9.70
C ALA A 119 0.84 10.31 -8.49
N SER A 120 0.17 9.17 -8.72
CA SER A 120 -0.45 8.36 -7.66
C SER A 120 0.50 7.40 -6.96
N PRO A 121 1.53 6.81 -7.60
CA PRO A 121 2.51 6.00 -6.89
C PRO A 121 3.22 6.80 -5.81
N SER A 122 3.28 6.25 -4.59
CA SER A 122 4.03 6.83 -3.48
C SER A 122 5.52 6.55 -3.65
N PRO A 123 6.43 7.45 -3.24
CA PRO A 123 7.86 7.17 -3.23
C PRO A 123 8.23 5.98 -2.33
N ALA A 124 9.46 5.47 -2.50
CA ALA A 124 10.16 4.67 -1.50
C ALA A 124 11.46 5.37 -1.13
N ILE A 125 11.84 5.33 0.16
CA ILE A 125 13.00 6.06 0.66
C ILE A 125 13.83 5.20 1.62
N GLU A 126 15.13 5.38 1.57
CA GLU A 126 16.09 4.89 2.53
C GLU A 126 17.13 5.98 2.82
N ASP A 127 18.07 5.72 3.71
CA ASP A 127 19.13 6.69 3.99
C ASP A 127 19.87 7.11 2.72
N GLY A 128 19.90 8.41 2.46
CA GLY A 128 20.59 9.03 1.33
C GLY A 128 19.88 8.90 -0.03
N ARG A 129 18.79 8.14 -0.17
CA ARG A 129 18.17 7.91 -1.48
C ARG A 129 16.64 7.86 -1.43
N VAL A 130 15.99 8.55 -2.36
CA VAL A 130 14.55 8.44 -2.61
C VAL A 130 14.29 7.94 -4.04
N TYR A 131 13.33 7.06 -4.18
CA TYR A 131 12.94 6.43 -5.42
C TYR A 131 11.50 6.80 -5.75
N VAL A 132 11.27 7.30 -6.95
CA VAL A 132 9.97 7.72 -7.43
C VAL A 132 9.65 7.06 -8.76
N THR A 133 8.39 6.71 -8.97
CA THR A 133 7.91 6.23 -10.27
C THR A 133 6.61 6.91 -10.65
N PHE A 134 6.46 7.20 -11.92
CA PHE A 134 5.23 7.67 -12.55
C PHE A 134 4.71 6.61 -13.54
N GLY A 135 5.21 5.38 -13.40
CA GLY A 135 4.98 4.31 -14.35
C GLY A 135 5.77 4.51 -15.65
N SER A 136 5.10 4.36 -16.80
CA SER A 136 5.72 4.47 -18.13
C SER A 136 6.44 5.80 -18.39
N PRO A 137 5.95 6.98 -17.92
CA PRO A 137 6.68 8.24 -18.07
C PRO A 137 8.08 8.24 -17.49
N GLY A 138 8.30 7.54 -16.38
CA GLY A 138 9.64 7.41 -15.83
C GLY A 138 9.71 6.95 -14.38
N THR A 139 10.87 6.41 -14.04
CA THR A 139 11.29 6.05 -12.67
C THR A 139 12.64 6.69 -12.43
N ALA A 140 12.86 7.28 -11.25
CA ALA A 140 14.09 7.95 -10.89
C ALA A 140 14.52 7.66 -9.45
N CYS A 141 15.83 7.76 -9.20
CA CYS A 141 16.42 7.82 -7.88
C CYS A 141 17.10 9.16 -7.69
N LEU A 142 16.86 9.80 -6.55
CA LEU A 142 17.50 11.07 -6.20
C LEU A 142 18.29 10.91 -4.90
N ASP A 143 19.37 11.68 -4.81
CA ASP A 143 20.08 11.91 -3.56
C ASP A 143 19.25 12.79 -2.64
N THR A 144 19.01 12.36 -1.40
CA THR A 144 18.14 13.09 -0.47
C THR A 144 18.78 14.35 0.11
N LYS A 145 20.11 14.49 0.07
CA LYS A 145 20.84 15.67 0.59
C LYS A 145 20.93 16.79 -0.44
N THR A 146 21.18 16.43 -1.71
CA THR A 146 21.38 17.40 -2.79
C THR A 146 20.15 17.56 -3.68
N GLY A 147 19.21 16.60 -3.62
CA GLY A 147 18.08 16.51 -4.53
C GLY A 147 18.47 16.20 -5.97
N GLU A 148 19.72 15.80 -6.24
CA GLU A 148 20.19 15.48 -7.59
C GLU A 148 19.67 14.12 -8.05
N VAL A 149 19.38 14.00 -9.34
CA VAL A 149 18.99 12.74 -9.95
C VAL A 149 20.24 11.86 -10.13
N LEU A 150 20.31 10.77 -9.37
CA LEU A 150 21.39 9.79 -9.45
C LEU A 150 21.27 8.89 -10.68
N TRP A 151 20.04 8.48 -10.99
CA TRP A 151 19.69 7.76 -12.20
C TRP A 151 18.21 7.92 -12.52
N GLN A 152 17.85 7.71 -13.80
CA GLN A 152 16.46 7.69 -14.26
C GLN A 152 16.27 6.68 -15.39
N ARG A 153 15.05 6.15 -15.52
CA ARG A 153 14.63 5.21 -16.56
C ARG A 153 13.35 5.72 -17.21
N ARG A 154 13.34 5.84 -18.54
CA ARG A 154 12.18 6.27 -19.36
C ARG A 154 11.88 5.29 -20.49
N ASP A 155 12.57 4.18 -20.52
CA ASP A 155 12.50 3.15 -21.57
C ASP A 155 11.43 2.08 -21.28
N ILE A 156 10.84 2.07 -20.08
CA ILE A 156 9.83 1.09 -19.70
C ILE A 156 8.46 1.52 -20.28
N LYS A 157 8.00 0.78 -21.29
CA LYS A 157 6.72 1.06 -21.94
C LYS A 157 5.62 0.20 -21.32
N CYS A 158 4.51 0.84 -20.96
CA CYS A 158 3.33 0.23 -20.38
C CYS A 158 2.15 1.19 -20.57
N ASN A 159 1.08 0.73 -21.18
CA ASN A 159 -0.16 1.51 -21.25
C ASN A 159 -0.96 1.29 -19.96
N HIS A 160 -0.83 2.21 -19.01
CA HIS A 160 -1.55 2.13 -17.73
C HIS A 160 -3.06 2.30 -17.88
N TYR A 161 -3.55 2.71 -19.05
CA TYR A 161 -4.95 2.86 -19.44
C TYR A 161 -5.73 3.91 -18.61
N ARG A 162 -5.49 4.03 -17.30
CA ARG A 162 -6.16 4.98 -16.39
C ARG A 162 -5.19 5.69 -15.46
N GLY A 163 -3.92 5.73 -15.81
CA GLY A 163 -2.82 6.26 -14.99
C GLY A 163 -2.15 5.19 -14.14
N ALA A 164 -0.88 5.41 -13.77
CA ALA A 164 -0.13 4.52 -12.92
C ALA A 164 -0.66 4.52 -11.48
N GLY A 165 -0.47 3.42 -10.73
CA GLY A 165 -0.90 3.30 -9.33
C GLY A 165 0.06 2.50 -8.46
N SER A 166 0.84 1.59 -9.04
CA SER A 166 1.78 0.73 -8.28
C SER A 166 2.95 1.53 -7.75
N SER A 167 3.11 1.55 -6.44
CA SER A 167 4.26 2.17 -5.77
C SER A 167 5.47 1.25 -5.79
N PRO A 168 6.70 1.79 -5.86
CA PRO A 168 7.91 0.99 -5.70
C PRO A 168 8.07 0.53 -4.25
N ILE A 169 8.74 -0.61 -4.07
CA ILE A 169 9.19 -1.09 -2.77
C ILE A 169 10.68 -1.40 -2.81
N LEU A 170 11.34 -1.32 -1.65
CA LEU A 170 12.75 -1.67 -1.50
C LEU A 170 12.91 -3.05 -0.88
N TRP A 171 13.81 -3.84 -1.44
CA TRP A 171 14.24 -5.09 -0.85
C TRP A 171 15.72 -5.35 -1.13
N LYS A 172 16.55 -5.35 -0.08
CA LYS A 172 18.03 -5.44 -0.20
C LYS A 172 18.59 -4.39 -1.17
N ASN A 173 19.20 -4.83 -2.27
CA ASN A 173 19.73 -3.97 -3.34
C ASN A 173 18.75 -3.73 -4.49
N LEU A 174 17.49 -4.08 -4.34
CA LEU A 174 16.48 -4.01 -5.39
C LEU A 174 15.41 -2.97 -5.11
N LEU A 175 14.98 -2.29 -6.17
CA LEU A 175 13.75 -1.52 -6.27
C LEU A 175 12.77 -2.33 -7.12
N ILE A 176 11.62 -2.72 -6.58
CA ILE A 176 10.65 -3.60 -7.25
C ILE A 176 9.37 -2.83 -7.54
N VAL A 177 8.85 -2.97 -8.76
CA VAL A 177 7.65 -2.27 -9.25
C VAL A 177 6.81 -3.19 -10.13
N ASN A 178 5.49 -3.14 -10.00
CA ASN A 178 4.54 -3.75 -10.93
C ASN A 178 4.26 -2.82 -12.11
N TYR A 179 4.18 -3.40 -13.30
CA TYR A 179 3.77 -2.77 -14.55
C TYR A 179 2.66 -3.60 -15.18
N ASP A 180 1.44 -3.45 -14.66
CA ASP A 180 0.26 -4.17 -15.13
C ASP A 180 -0.63 -3.21 -15.94
N GLY A 181 -0.30 -3.05 -17.22
CA GLY A 181 -1.03 -2.22 -18.17
C GLY A 181 -2.07 -3.00 -18.98
N SER A 182 -2.68 -2.32 -19.95
CA SER A 182 -3.60 -2.97 -20.89
C SER A 182 -2.87 -3.74 -21.99
N ASP A 183 -1.62 -3.35 -22.29
CA ASP A 183 -0.77 -3.90 -23.35
C ASP A 183 0.27 -4.91 -22.84
N VAL A 184 0.85 -4.65 -21.67
CA VAL A 184 1.87 -5.50 -21.05
C VAL A 184 1.62 -5.65 -19.56
N GLN A 185 1.95 -6.83 -19.02
CA GLN A 185 1.80 -7.12 -17.59
C GLN A 185 3.03 -7.86 -17.09
N PHE A 186 3.78 -7.22 -16.18
CA PHE A 186 4.99 -7.79 -15.59
C PHE A 186 5.32 -7.16 -14.25
N VAL A 187 6.10 -7.85 -13.46
CA VAL A 187 6.81 -7.31 -12.30
C VAL A 187 8.30 -7.17 -12.66
N MET A 188 8.94 -6.13 -12.16
CA MET A 188 10.32 -5.83 -12.50
C MET A 188 11.10 -5.34 -11.29
N ALA A 189 12.35 -5.73 -11.20
CA ALA A 189 13.31 -5.20 -10.25
C ALA A 189 14.45 -4.47 -10.94
N PHE A 190 14.82 -3.34 -10.35
CA PHE A 190 15.99 -2.57 -10.71
C PHE A 190 17.05 -2.75 -9.62
N ASP A 191 18.33 -2.79 -10.01
CA ASP A 191 19.38 -2.49 -9.07
C ASP A 191 19.20 -1.05 -8.57
N LYS A 192 18.98 -0.88 -7.28
CA LYS A 192 18.57 0.41 -6.70
C LYS A 192 19.65 1.48 -6.77
N GLN A 193 20.94 1.10 -6.93
CA GLN A 193 22.05 2.04 -7.03
C GLN A 193 22.22 2.58 -8.45
N THR A 194 21.99 1.74 -9.45
CA THR A 194 22.30 2.06 -10.86
C THR A 194 21.10 2.23 -11.77
N GLY A 195 19.92 1.81 -11.32
CA GLY A 195 18.70 1.78 -12.14
C GLY A 195 18.71 0.70 -13.23
N LYS A 196 19.74 -0.15 -13.31
CA LYS A 196 19.79 -1.26 -14.29
C LYS A 196 18.76 -2.31 -13.92
N THR A 197 18.19 -2.95 -14.94
CA THR A 197 17.28 -4.07 -14.75
C THR A 197 18.02 -5.25 -14.12
N ALA A 198 17.59 -5.67 -12.93
CA ALA A 198 18.08 -6.88 -12.28
C ALA A 198 17.34 -8.11 -12.80
N TRP A 199 16.01 -8.03 -12.84
CA TRP A 199 15.16 -9.06 -13.45
C TRP A 199 13.81 -8.46 -13.89
N LYS A 200 13.14 -9.15 -14.80
CA LYS A 200 11.78 -8.82 -15.27
C LYS A 200 11.03 -10.14 -15.51
N THR A 201 9.81 -10.25 -14.95
CA THR A 201 8.98 -11.45 -15.10
C THR A 201 7.59 -11.07 -15.60
N ASN A 202 7.23 -11.57 -16.77
CA ASN A 202 5.87 -11.40 -17.30
C ASN A 202 4.87 -12.19 -16.45
N ARG A 203 3.62 -11.67 -16.35
CA ARG A 203 2.54 -12.41 -15.72
C ARG A 203 2.24 -13.67 -16.54
N SER A 204 2.15 -14.79 -15.85
CA SER A 204 2.00 -16.12 -16.47
C SER A 204 0.56 -16.56 -16.69
N ILE A 205 -0.43 -15.78 -16.19
CA ILE A 205 -1.84 -16.11 -16.35
C ILE A 205 -2.27 -16.09 -17.81
N ASP A 206 -3.08 -17.07 -18.21
CA ASP A 206 -3.94 -16.94 -19.37
C ASP A 206 -5.20 -16.15 -19.00
N PHE A 207 -5.33 -14.94 -19.54
CA PHE A 207 -6.44 -14.05 -19.23
C PHE A 207 -7.79 -14.53 -19.74
N ARG A 208 -7.80 -15.43 -20.74
CA ARG A 208 -9.01 -15.98 -21.40
C ARG A 208 -9.96 -14.84 -21.84
N ASP A 209 -9.41 -13.80 -22.45
CA ASP A 209 -10.12 -12.57 -22.83
C ASP A 209 -9.89 -12.18 -24.30
N LEU A 210 -9.70 -13.17 -25.14
CA LEU A 210 -9.68 -12.97 -26.59
C LEU A 210 -11.07 -13.18 -27.17
N ASP A 211 -11.49 -12.26 -28.04
CA ASP A 211 -12.72 -12.42 -28.84
C ASP A 211 -12.55 -13.51 -29.92
N LYS A 212 -13.62 -13.79 -30.64
CA LYS A 212 -13.63 -14.79 -31.74
C LYS A 212 -12.64 -14.50 -32.88
N ASN A 213 -12.11 -13.29 -32.96
CA ASN A 213 -11.12 -12.88 -33.96
C ASN A 213 -9.70 -12.85 -33.39
N GLY A 214 -9.49 -13.27 -32.12
CA GLY A 214 -8.21 -13.25 -31.43
C GLY A 214 -7.81 -11.86 -30.92
N LYS A 215 -8.73 -10.88 -30.92
CA LYS A 215 -8.49 -9.55 -30.39
C LYS A 215 -8.78 -9.52 -28.89
N VAL A 216 -7.93 -8.83 -28.14
CA VAL A 216 -8.11 -8.62 -26.70
C VAL A 216 -9.40 -7.83 -26.42
N GLU A 217 -10.25 -8.36 -25.55
CA GLU A 217 -11.49 -7.73 -25.15
C GLU A 217 -11.24 -6.39 -24.41
N ALA A 218 -12.17 -5.45 -24.55
CA ALA A 218 -12.16 -4.15 -23.89
C ALA A 218 -10.79 -3.43 -23.96
N GLU A 219 -10.05 -3.61 -25.07
CA GLU A 219 -8.73 -2.99 -25.30
C GLU A 219 -7.71 -3.32 -24.16
N GLY A 220 -7.87 -4.48 -23.51
CA GLY A 220 -7.04 -4.90 -22.40
C GLY A 220 -7.40 -4.29 -21.04
N ASP A 221 -8.56 -3.63 -20.91
CA ASP A 221 -9.04 -3.08 -19.63
C ASP A 221 -9.11 -4.14 -18.52
N PHE A 222 -9.28 -5.40 -18.87
CA PHE A 222 -9.34 -6.53 -17.93
C PHE A 222 -7.96 -7.05 -17.50
N ARG A 223 -6.86 -6.56 -18.09
CA ARG A 223 -5.49 -7.03 -17.83
C ARG A 223 -4.70 -6.10 -16.90
N LYS A 224 -5.22 -4.90 -16.61
CA LYS A 224 -4.51 -3.91 -15.80
C LYS A 224 -4.73 -4.12 -14.30
N ALA A 225 -3.71 -3.75 -13.52
CA ALA A 225 -3.77 -3.66 -12.06
C ALA A 225 -2.91 -2.48 -11.57
N TYR A 226 -3.15 -2.08 -10.33
CA TYR A 226 -2.53 -0.90 -9.71
C TYR A 226 -1.90 -1.23 -8.36
N SER A 227 -1.85 -2.50 -8.00
CA SER A 227 -1.40 -2.99 -6.70
C SER A 227 0.11 -2.75 -6.49
N THR A 228 0.47 -2.46 -5.26
CA THR A 228 1.87 -2.42 -4.81
C THR A 228 2.26 -3.78 -4.26
N CYS A 229 3.49 -4.22 -4.57
CA CYS A 229 4.05 -5.47 -4.05
C CYS A 229 4.23 -5.44 -2.52
N GLN A 230 4.29 -6.63 -1.90
CA GLN A 230 4.62 -6.82 -0.49
C GLN A 230 5.69 -7.90 -0.36
N ILE A 231 6.72 -7.65 0.47
CA ILE A 231 7.62 -8.71 0.90
C ILE A 231 7.05 -9.34 2.17
N ALA A 232 6.93 -10.66 2.17
CA ALA A 232 6.53 -11.45 3.31
C ALA A 232 7.60 -12.51 3.63
N GLU A 233 7.76 -12.84 4.89
CA GLU A 233 8.56 -13.99 5.29
C GLU A 233 7.62 -15.19 5.46
N ILE A 234 7.70 -16.14 4.55
CA ILE A 234 6.86 -17.35 4.50
C ILE A 234 7.77 -18.56 4.72
N GLU A 235 7.54 -19.32 5.79
CA GLU A 235 8.35 -20.48 6.18
C GLU A 235 9.86 -20.17 6.24
N GLY A 236 10.21 -18.98 6.77
CA GLY A 236 11.60 -18.52 6.89
C GLY A 236 12.25 -18.09 5.57
N GLN A 237 11.48 -17.92 4.50
CA GLN A 237 11.97 -17.46 3.21
C GLN A 237 11.28 -16.15 2.78
N PRO A 238 12.02 -15.19 2.21
CA PRO A 238 11.42 -13.99 1.66
C PRO A 238 10.65 -14.33 0.39
N VAL A 239 9.39 -13.90 0.34
CA VAL A 239 8.49 -14.07 -0.80
C VAL A 239 7.93 -12.72 -1.20
N LEU A 240 7.99 -12.41 -2.49
CA LEU A 240 7.38 -11.24 -3.08
C LEU A 240 5.92 -11.56 -3.44
N LEU A 241 4.99 -10.99 -2.73
CA LEU A 241 3.56 -11.07 -2.99
C LEU A 241 3.16 -9.94 -3.94
N SER A 242 2.52 -10.29 -5.05
CA SER A 242 2.17 -9.34 -6.10
C SER A 242 0.79 -9.64 -6.66
N GLN A 243 -0.17 -8.78 -6.37
CA GLN A 243 -1.51 -8.87 -6.93
C GLN A 243 -1.53 -8.23 -8.31
N GLY A 244 -1.75 -9.02 -9.35
CA GLY A 244 -2.02 -8.58 -10.71
C GLY A 244 -3.52 -8.61 -11.03
N ALA A 245 -3.88 -8.29 -12.27
CA ALA A 245 -5.23 -8.51 -12.74
C ALA A 245 -5.52 -10.03 -12.83
N LYS A 246 -6.67 -10.44 -12.33
CA LYS A 246 -7.17 -11.83 -12.37
C LYS A 246 -6.27 -12.87 -11.68
N ALA A 247 -5.16 -12.47 -11.04
CA ALA A 247 -4.34 -13.42 -10.28
C ALA A 247 -3.50 -12.75 -9.19
N MET A 248 -3.33 -13.48 -8.08
CA MET A 248 -2.36 -13.20 -7.03
C MET A 248 -1.14 -14.10 -7.23
N TYR A 249 0.04 -13.50 -7.25
CA TYR A 249 1.31 -14.18 -7.51
C TYR A 249 2.23 -14.12 -6.31
N ALA A 250 3.04 -15.16 -6.17
CA ALA A 250 4.22 -15.19 -5.29
C ALA A 250 5.47 -15.42 -6.11
N TYR A 251 6.49 -14.61 -5.87
CA TYR A 251 7.77 -14.69 -6.58
C TYR A 251 8.93 -14.79 -5.59
N ASN A 252 10.04 -15.35 -6.05
CA ASN A 252 11.32 -15.17 -5.39
C ASN A 252 11.78 -13.72 -5.61
N PRO A 253 11.95 -12.88 -4.58
CA PRO A 253 12.26 -11.47 -4.77
C PRO A 253 13.67 -11.24 -5.34
N ALA A 254 14.60 -12.19 -5.19
CA ALA A 254 15.96 -12.07 -5.71
C ALA A 254 16.06 -12.31 -7.22
N THR A 255 15.21 -13.18 -7.77
CA THR A 255 15.29 -13.66 -9.16
C THR A 255 14.10 -13.31 -10.02
N GLY A 256 12.96 -12.97 -9.41
CA GLY A 256 11.69 -12.80 -10.10
C GLY A 256 11.04 -14.12 -10.52
N GLU A 257 11.58 -15.29 -10.10
CA GLU A 257 11.00 -16.58 -10.39
C GLU A 257 9.62 -16.71 -9.72
N GLU A 258 8.60 -17.10 -10.49
CA GLU A 258 7.28 -17.39 -9.95
C GLU A 258 7.31 -18.65 -9.10
N LEU A 259 6.79 -18.57 -7.89
CA LEU A 259 6.71 -19.69 -6.94
C LEU A 259 5.35 -20.37 -7.03
N TRP A 260 4.27 -19.63 -6.92
CA TRP A 260 2.90 -20.10 -7.03
C TRP A 260 1.97 -18.95 -7.40
N ARG A 261 0.75 -19.27 -7.84
CA ARG A 261 -0.29 -18.27 -8.07
C ARG A 261 -1.69 -18.78 -7.81
N VAL A 262 -2.57 -17.87 -7.45
CA VAL A 262 -4.02 -18.08 -7.37
C VAL A 262 -4.69 -17.28 -8.47
N GLU A 263 -5.43 -17.95 -9.33
CA GLU A 263 -6.15 -17.34 -10.45
C GLU A 263 -7.62 -17.13 -10.09
N GLU A 264 -8.06 -15.88 -10.14
CA GLU A 264 -9.46 -15.48 -9.95
C GLU A 264 -9.87 -14.59 -11.14
N ARG A 265 -10.41 -15.21 -12.19
CA ARG A 265 -10.64 -14.58 -13.48
C ARG A 265 -11.94 -13.79 -13.57
N SER A 266 -12.84 -13.89 -12.58
CA SER A 266 -14.12 -13.17 -12.59
C SER A 266 -13.98 -11.68 -12.34
N THR A 267 -12.78 -11.20 -12.00
CA THR A 267 -12.50 -9.83 -11.55
C THR A 267 -11.45 -9.13 -12.39
N GLN A 268 -11.33 -7.81 -12.24
CA GLN A 268 -10.39 -6.97 -12.98
C GLN A 268 -9.97 -5.74 -12.19
N GLY A 269 -8.78 -5.22 -12.44
CA GLY A 269 -8.33 -3.93 -11.97
C GLY A 269 -8.22 -3.80 -10.45
N VAL A 270 -7.16 -4.31 -9.85
CA VAL A 270 -6.93 -4.30 -8.40
C VAL A 270 -5.99 -3.17 -7.99
N GLY A 271 -6.35 -2.43 -6.90
CA GLY A 271 -5.47 -1.43 -6.29
C GLY A 271 -4.92 -1.81 -4.91
N VAL A 272 -5.39 -2.91 -4.35
CA VAL A 272 -5.10 -3.33 -2.98
C VAL A 272 -3.70 -3.95 -2.86
N ARG A 273 -2.93 -3.52 -1.85
CA ARG A 273 -1.68 -4.16 -1.46
C ARG A 273 -1.98 -5.42 -0.66
N PRO A 274 -1.43 -6.60 -1.02
CA PRO A 274 -1.59 -7.81 -0.23
C PRO A 274 -0.87 -7.69 1.12
N SER A 275 -1.31 -8.48 2.11
CA SER A 275 -0.65 -8.59 3.41
C SER A 275 -0.50 -10.06 3.82
N TYR A 276 0.43 -10.35 4.72
CA TYR A 276 0.68 -11.70 5.23
C TYR A 276 0.67 -11.69 6.75
N ALA A 277 -0.16 -12.55 7.33
CA ALA A 277 -0.22 -12.81 8.76
C ALA A 277 -0.84 -14.19 9.01
N HIS A 278 -0.61 -14.79 10.17
CA HIS A 278 -1.21 -16.06 10.58
C HIS A 278 -0.94 -17.24 9.62
N GLY A 279 0.13 -17.20 8.83
CA GLY A 279 0.38 -18.18 7.78
C GLY A 279 -0.50 -18.03 6.55
N LEU A 280 -1.21 -16.90 6.40
CA LEU A 280 -2.15 -16.64 5.30
C LEU A 280 -1.82 -15.33 4.60
N VAL A 281 -1.99 -15.31 3.28
CA VAL A 281 -1.96 -14.09 2.47
C VAL A 281 -3.38 -13.56 2.35
N TYR A 282 -3.57 -12.28 2.72
CA TYR A 282 -4.83 -11.58 2.58
C TYR A 282 -4.74 -10.61 1.41
N THR A 283 -5.69 -10.72 0.48
CA THR A 283 -5.77 -9.83 -0.67
C THR A 283 -7.22 -9.65 -1.10
N THR A 284 -7.50 -8.56 -1.80
CA THR A 284 -8.77 -8.42 -2.48
C THR A 284 -8.57 -8.50 -4.00
N THR A 285 -9.60 -8.92 -4.68
CA THR A 285 -9.65 -8.93 -6.14
C THR A 285 -10.44 -7.72 -6.66
N GLY A 286 -10.50 -7.62 -7.96
CA GLY A 286 -10.88 -6.46 -8.74
C GLY A 286 -12.26 -5.82 -8.64
N TRP A 287 -12.55 -5.08 -9.69
CA TRP A 287 -13.49 -3.97 -9.70
C TRP A 287 -14.98 -4.36 -9.75
N THR A 288 -15.36 -5.43 -10.48
CA THR A 288 -16.77 -5.77 -10.70
C THR A 288 -17.36 -6.65 -9.59
N ARG A 289 -16.63 -7.67 -9.17
CA ARG A 289 -16.97 -8.56 -8.05
C ARG A 289 -15.75 -8.70 -7.17
N SER A 290 -15.55 -7.75 -6.26
CA SER A 290 -14.41 -7.83 -5.37
C SER A 290 -14.59 -8.98 -4.38
N HIS A 291 -13.54 -9.76 -4.18
CA HIS A 291 -13.45 -10.81 -3.17
C HIS A 291 -12.34 -10.47 -2.20
N LEU A 292 -12.56 -10.62 -0.90
CA LEU A 292 -11.49 -10.69 0.09
C LEU A 292 -11.18 -12.17 0.31
N MET A 293 -9.92 -12.55 0.07
CA MET A 293 -9.44 -13.92 0.15
C MET A 293 -8.36 -14.07 1.21
N ALA A 294 -8.42 -15.16 1.96
CA ALA A 294 -7.33 -15.66 2.78
C ALA A 294 -6.73 -16.90 2.12
N ILE A 295 -5.51 -16.78 1.66
CA ILE A 295 -4.81 -17.78 0.86
C ILE A 295 -3.75 -18.44 1.72
N ARG A 296 -3.79 -19.77 1.85
CA ARG A 296 -2.66 -20.55 2.35
C ARG A 296 -1.60 -20.62 1.28
N PRO A 297 -0.36 -20.18 1.53
CA PRO A 297 0.74 -20.27 0.58
C PRO A 297 0.97 -21.70 0.07
N GLY A 298 1.30 -21.80 -1.20
CA GLY A 298 1.61 -23.07 -1.87
C GLY A 298 3.10 -23.35 -1.99
N LYS A 299 3.39 -24.52 -2.56
CA LYS A 299 4.73 -24.89 -2.98
C LYS A 299 5.04 -24.34 -4.37
N LYS A 300 6.33 -24.34 -4.72
CA LYS A 300 6.78 -23.93 -6.04
C LYS A 300 6.10 -24.77 -7.13
N GLY A 301 5.55 -24.07 -8.13
CA GLY A 301 4.84 -24.65 -9.27
C GLY A 301 3.35 -24.88 -9.06
N GLU A 302 2.81 -24.66 -7.85
CA GLU A 302 1.37 -24.80 -7.61
C GLU A 302 0.57 -23.63 -8.18
N VAL A 303 -0.52 -23.95 -8.86
CA VAL A 303 -1.50 -23.01 -9.41
C VAL A 303 -2.88 -23.43 -8.95
N LEU A 304 -3.64 -22.46 -8.42
CA LEU A 304 -5.03 -22.67 -8.02
C LEU A 304 -5.93 -21.75 -8.85
N ASP A 305 -6.80 -22.34 -9.67
CA ASP A 305 -7.94 -21.60 -10.26
C ASP A 305 -9.11 -21.67 -9.27
N VAL A 306 -9.58 -20.51 -8.81
CA VAL A 306 -10.68 -20.44 -7.82
C VAL A 306 -11.99 -21.04 -8.35
N ALA A 307 -12.17 -21.05 -9.67
CA ALA A 307 -13.35 -21.64 -10.32
C ALA A 307 -13.29 -23.17 -10.43
N GLU A 308 -12.14 -23.80 -10.16
CA GLU A 308 -11.90 -25.23 -10.32
C GLU A 308 -11.66 -25.90 -8.95
N LYS A 309 -11.85 -27.21 -8.91
CA LYS A 309 -11.49 -27.98 -7.72
C LYS A 309 -9.97 -28.06 -7.62
N ALA A 310 -9.42 -27.70 -6.46
CA ALA A 310 -7.99 -27.82 -6.21
C ALA A 310 -7.52 -29.27 -6.42
N PRO A 311 -6.35 -29.48 -7.05
CA PRO A 311 -5.73 -30.79 -7.17
C PRO A 311 -5.53 -31.45 -5.80
N GLU A 312 -5.67 -32.76 -5.74
CA GLU A 312 -5.47 -33.52 -4.50
C GLU A 312 -3.99 -33.41 -4.04
N GLY A 313 -3.78 -33.16 -2.75
CA GLY A 313 -2.45 -33.01 -2.16
C GLY A 313 -1.81 -31.63 -2.35
N GLN A 314 -2.48 -30.68 -3.02
CA GLN A 314 -1.99 -29.31 -3.18
C GLN A 314 -2.01 -28.58 -1.84
N GLN A 315 -0.92 -27.84 -1.53
CA GLN A 315 -0.82 -27.01 -0.34
C GLN A 315 -1.51 -25.65 -0.54
N LEU A 316 -1.38 -25.08 -1.73
CA LEU A 316 -2.02 -23.79 -2.11
C LEU A 316 -3.54 -23.94 -2.10
N LYS A 317 -4.21 -23.16 -1.26
CA LYS A 317 -5.67 -23.18 -1.17
C LYS A 317 -6.25 -21.88 -0.63
N ILE A 318 -7.53 -21.62 -0.92
CA ILE A 318 -8.31 -20.58 -0.26
C ILE A 318 -8.83 -21.17 1.07
N GLU A 319 -8.43 -20.58 2.18
CA GLU A 319 -8.96 -20.95 3.51
C GLU A 319 -10.38 -20.41 3.70
N TRP A 320 -10.59 -19.17 3.28
CA TRP A 320 -11.90 -18.56 3.21
C TRP A 320 -11.92 -17.42 2.20
N MET A 321 -13.11 -17.08 1.75
CA MET A 321 -13.36 -15.99 0.82
C MET A 321 -14.72 -15.36 1.10
N THR A 322 -14.81 -14.03 1.00
CA THR A 322 -16.07 -13.30 1.09
C THR A 322 -16.19 -12.29 -0.05
N THR A 323 -17.41 -12.04 -0.50
CA THR A 323 -17.76 -11.05 -1.53
C THR A 323 -18.47 -9.84 -0.96
N ARG A 324 -18.76 -9.85 0.34
CA ARG A 324 -19.55 -8.79 0.98
C ARG A 324 -18.66 -7.64 1.41
N GLY A 325 -18.89 -6.45 0.82
CA GLY A 325 -18.28 -5.19 1.25
C GLY A 325 -16.77 -5.18 1.21
N THR A 326 -16.21 -5.83 0.22
CA THR A 326 -14.76 -5.92 0.05
C THR A 326 -14.26 -4.68 -0.68
N PRO A 327 -13.16 -4.07 -0.22
CA PRO A 327 -12.59 -2.88 -0.83
C PRO A 327 -11.96 -3.18 -2.19
N LYS A 328 -11.99 -2.18 -3.08
CA LYS A 328 -11.36 -2.22 -4.40
C LYS A 328 -10.14 -1.30 -4.46
N LYS A 329 -10.18 -0.17 -3.74
CA LYS A 329 -9.09 0.82 -3.65
C LYS A 329 -8.38 0.77 -2.30
N PRO A 330 -9.05 0.92 -1.14
CA PRO A 330 -8.39 0.85 0.16
C PRO A 330 -7.86 -0.55 0.45
N SER A 331 -6.62 -0.66 0.87
CA SER A 331 -6.05 -1.94 1.30
C SER A 331 -6.52 -2.31 2.71
N PRO A 332 -6.95 -3.53 2.98
CA PRO A 332 -7.24 -4.00 4.33
C PRO A 332 -6.02 -3.89 5.26
N THR A 333 -6.27 -3.77 6.56
CA THR A 333 -5.24 -3.75 7.60
C THR A 333 -5.48 -4.88 8.59
N VAL A 334 -4.46 -5.69 8.84
CA VAL A 334 -4.52 -6.79 9.82
C VAL A 334 -3.96 -6.29 11.16
N VAL A 335 -4.74 -6.43 12.22
CA VAL A 335 -4.34 -6.08 13.59
C VAL A 335 -4.68 -7.22 14.54
N GLY A 336 -3.67 -7.85 15.12
CA GLY A 336 -3.90 -9.07 15.90
C GLY A 336 -4.61 -10.14 15.06
N ASP A 337 -5.67 -10.74 15.59
CA ASP A 337 -6.47 -11.76 14.90
C ASP A 337 -7.63 -11.17 14.05
N LEU A 338 -7.59 -9.87 13.73
CA LEU A 338 -8.66 -9.16 13.05
C LEU A 338 -8.18 -8.52 11.73
N ILE A 339 -9.07 -8.46 10.75
CA ILE A 339 -8.91 -7.70 9.51
C ILE A 339 -9.91 -6.56 9.51
N PHE A 340 -9.43 -5.35 9.25
CA PHE A 340 -10.24 -4.16 9.12
C PHE A 340 -10.14 -3.61 7.70
N ALA A 341 -11.26 -3.27 7.13
CA ALA A 341 -11.32 -2.60 5.84
C ALA A 341 -12.49 -1.62 5.77
N VAL A 342 -12.44 -0.73 4.82
CA VAL A 342 -13.55 0.11 4.39
C VAL A 342 -13.74 -0.07 2.89
N ASP A 343 -14.96 -0.31 2.45
CA ASP A 343 -15.23 -0.37 1.02
C ASP A 343 -15.28 1.03 0.39
N ASP A 344 -15.22 1.08 -0.92
CA ASP A 344 -15.18 2.35 -1.67
C ASP A 344 -16.40 3.26 -1.42
N GLY A 345 -17.51 2.70 -0.94
CA GLY A 345 -18.76 3.41 -0.63
C GLY A 345 -18.96 3.73 0.85
N GLY A 346 -17.94 3.51 1.69
CA GLY A 346 -17.92 3.96 3.08
C GLY A 346 -18.56 3.03 4.08
N VAL A 347 -18.62 1.72 3.81
CA VAL A 347 -18.96 0.72 4.82
C VAL A 347 -17.69 0.07 5.33
N ALA A 348 -17.36 0.33 6.60
CA ALA A 348 -16.25 -0.32 7.28
C ALA A 348 -16.67 -1.68 7.84
N ARG A 349 -15.72 -2.61 7.87
CA ARG A 349 -15.95 -3.96 8.37
C ARG A 349 -14.75 -4.49 9.14
N CYS A 350 -15.07 -5.39 10.06
CA CYS A 350 -14.09 -6.18 10.78
C CYS A 350 -14.43 -7.67 10.61
N TRP A 351 -13.40 -8.46 10.30
CA TRP A 351 -13.50 -9.92 10.23
C TRP A 351 -12.46 -10.57 11.12
N LYS A 352 -12.76 -11.80 11.57
CA LYS A 352 -11.74 -12.68 12.14
C LYS A 352 -10.78 -13.13 11.03
N ALA A 353 -9.50 -12.85 11.18
CA ALA A 353 -8.52 -13.08 10.13
C ALA A 353 -8.43 -14.55 9.69
N LYS A 354 -8.49 -15.49 10.62
CA LYS A 354 -8.32 -16.93 10.34
C LYS A 354 -9.55 -17.60 9.74
N THR A 355 -10.76 -17.08 9.99
CA THR A 355 -12.02 -17.75 9.61
C THR A 355 -12.86 -16.96 8.62
N GLY A 356 -12.64 -15.65 8.49
CA GLY A 356 -13.46 -14.77 7.67
C GLY A 356 -14.83 -14.42 8.28
N ASP A 357 -15.10 -14.85 9.54
CA ASP A 357 -16.33 -14.48 10.23
C ASP A 357 -16.40 -12.98 10.40
N GLU A 358 -17.48 -12.35 9.96
CA GLU A 358 -17.74 -10.93 10.18
C GLU A 358 -18.00 -10.66 11.68
N VAL A 359 -17.25 -9.72 12.24
CA VAL A 359 -17.37 -9.28 13.64
C VAL A 359 -18.34 -8.11 13.71
N TRP A 360 -18.21 -7.13 12.80
CA TRP A 360 -19.11 -6.01 12.64
C TRP A 360 -19.02 -5.41 11.23
N ASN A 361 -20.08 -4.68 10.83
CA ASN A 361 -20.07 -3.80 9.66
C ASN A 361 -20.83 -2.52 9.98
N GLU A 362 -20.26 -1.37 9.64
CA GLU A 362 -20.79 -0.07 9.99
C GLU A 362 -20.56 0.96 8.88
N ARG A 363 -21.57 1.79 8.65
CA ARG A 363 -21.48 2.86 7.65
C ARG A 363 -20.80 4.08 8.24
N LEU A 364 -19.61 4.40 7.73
CA LEU A 364 -18.87 5.63 8.08
C LEU A 364 -19.32 6.83 7.24
N GLY A 365 -19.87 6.57 6.04
CA GLY A 365 -20.30 7.58 5.06
C GLY A 365 -19.16 8.09 4.18
N GLY A 366 -19.53 8.68 3.06
CA GLY A 366 -18.60 9.18 2.04
C GLY A 366 -17.96 8.08 1.19
N ASN A 367 -16.98 8.46 0.38
CA ASN A 367 -16.21 7.56 -0.47
C ASN A 367 -14.79 7.39 0.08
N PHE A 368 -14.16 6.25 -0.21
CA PHE A 368 -12.83 5.95 0.30
C PHE A 368 -11.88 5.51 -0.81
N SER A 369 -10.69 6.11 -0.81
CA SER A 369 -9.52 5.69 -1.60
C SER A 369 -8.31 5.43 -0.72
N ALA A 370 -8.16 6.18 0.37
CA ALA A 370 -7.09 6.01 1.34
C ALA A 370 -7.25 4.69 2.11
N SER A 371 -6.15 3.95 2.27
CA SER A 371 -6.11 2.76 3.11
C SER A 371 -6.11 3.14 4.59
N PRO A 372 -6.78 2.39 5.47
CA PRO A 372 -6.79 2.67 6.90
C PRO A 372 -5.40 2.52 7.52
N LEU A 373 -5.14 3.37 8.50
CA LEU A 373 -3.95 3.31 9.37
C LEU A 373 -4.35 2.71 10.71
N ALA A 374 -3.60 1.73 11.20
CA ALA A 374 -3.71 1.19 12.54
C ALA A 374 -2.54 1.65 13.42
N ALA A 375 -2.81 2.43 14.46
CA ALA A 375 -1.80 2.94 15.38
C ALA A 375 -2.41 3.28 16.74
N ALA A 376 -1.63 3.20 17.80
CA ALA A 376 -2.06 3.57 19.17
C ALA A 376 -3.35 2.87 19.63
N GLY A 377 -3.60 1.61 19.24
CA GLY A 377 -4.81 0.86 19.56
C GLY A 377 -6.05 1.32 18.77
N ARG A 378 -5.90 2.05 17.69
CA ARG A 378 -6.96 2.68 16.91
C ARG A 378 -6.79 2.47 15.43
N LEU A 379 -7.89 2.64 14.69
CA LEU A 379 -7.94 2.72 13.23
C LEU A 379 -8.38 4.11 12.82
N TYR A 380 -7.72 4.66 11.82
CA TYR A 380 -8.02 5.95 11.22
C TYR A 380 -8.50 5.72 9.79
N PHE A 381 -9.76 6.02 9.51
CA PHE A 381 -10.39 5.90 8.21
C PHE A 381 -10.60 7.29 7.60
N CYS A 382 -9.80 7.63 6.58
CA CYS A 382 -9.82 8.94 5.91
C CYS A 382 -10.63 8.84 4.61
N ASN A 383 -11.68 9.67 4.44
CA ASN A 383 -12.55 9.63 3.26
C ASN A 383 -12.24 10.74 2.23
N GLU A 384 -12.79 10.61 1.03
CA GLU A 384 -12.57 11.53 -0.10
C GLU A 384 -13.19 12.92 0.10
N GLU A 385 -14.03 13.09 1.13
CA GLU A 385 -14.70 14.34 1.49
C GLU A 385 -14.00 15.11 2.63
N GLY A 386 -12.95 14.53 3.25
CA GLY A 386 -12.13 15.20 4.28
C GLY A 386 -12.35 14.69 5.70
N LYS A 387 -13.29 13.78 5.90
CA LYS A 387 -13.55 13.21 7.22
C LYS A 387 -12.59 12.09 7.56
N THR A 388 -12.16 12.06 8.81
CA THR A 388 -11.43 10.93 9.40
C THR A 388 -12.21 10.39 10.59
N VAL A 389 -12.72 9.17 10.45
CA VAL A 389 -13.37 8.45 11.55
C VAL A 389 -12.32 7.61 12.27
N VAL A 390 -12.29 7.73 13.60
CA VAL A 390 -11.37 6.97 14.47
C VAL A 390 -12.17 5.98 15.29
N VAL A 391 -11.76 4.69 15.24
CA VAL A 391 -12.39 3.59 15.99
C VAL A 391 -11.33 2.76 16.71
N PRO A 392 -11.68 1.97 17.75
CA PRO A 392 -10.75 1.03 18.38
C PRO A 392 -10.31 -0.06 17.41
N SER A 393 -9.13 -0.64 17.62
CA SER A 393 -8.63 -1.80 16.87
C SER A 393 -8.79 -3.13 17.62
N ASP A 394 -9.62 -3.17 18.68
CA ASP A 394 -9.85 -4.33 19.54
C ASP A 394 -11.03 -5.23 19.11
N GLY A 395 -11.65 -4.94 17.97
CA GLY A 395 -12.77 -5.70 17.43
C GLY A 395 -14.14 -5.20 17.87
N LYS A 396 -14.22 -4.14 18.69
CA LYS A 396 -15.50 -3.44 19.00
C LYS A 396 -15.66 -2.27 18.06
N PHE A 397 -16.89 -1.96 17.68
CA PHE A 397 -17.18 -0.73 16.98
C PHE A 397 -17.64 0.35 17.95
N GLU A 398 -16.84 1.41 18.01
CA GLU A 398 -17.15 2.63 18.73
C GLU A 398 -16.54 3.80 17.96
N LYS A 399 -17.31 4.82 17.63
CA LYS A 399 -16.77 6.03 17.04
C LYS A 399 -16.10 6.89 18.13
N LEU A 400 -14.77 6.77 18.28
CA LEU A 400 -13.99 7.52 19.26
C LEU A 400 -13.87 9.02 18.90
N ALA A 401 -13.80 9.31 17.62
CA ALA A 401 -13.73 10.66 17.08
C ALA A 401 -14.15 10.71 15.61
N GLU A 402 -14.60 11.88 15.19
CA GLU A 402 -14.73 12.27 13.79
C GLU A 402 -14.04 13.61 13.61
N ASN A 403 -13.05 13.67 12.71
CA ASN A 403 -12.23 14.84 12.44
C ASN A 403 -12.43 15.26 10.99
N GLU A 404 -12.18 16.51 10.66
CA GLU A 404 -12.36 17.01 9.29
C GLU A 404 -11.21 17.94 8.90
N LEU A 405 -10.69 17.73 7.67
CA LEU A 405 -9.77 18.61 6.97
C LEU A 405 -10.33 18.92 5.57
N PRO A 406 -9.98 20.06 4.99
CA PRO A 406 -10.51 20.45 3.67
C PRO A 406 -10.04 19.51 2.56
N ASP A 407 -10.76 19.51 1.44
CA ASP A 407 -10.43 18.91 0.14
C ASP A 407 -10.34 17.37 0.10
N GLY A 408 -10.44 16.69 1.22
CA GLY A 408 -10.54 15.24 1.28
C GLY A 408 -9.26 14.46 0.97
N PHE A 409 -9.32 13.14 1.16
CA PHE A 409 -8.15 12.26 1.15
C PHE A 409 -8.23 11.24 0.00
N MET A 410 -7.19 11.24 -0.84
CA MET A 410 -6.91 10.15 -1.78
C MET A 410 -5.68 9.34 -1.32
N ALA A 411 -4.75 10.01 -0.65
CA ALA A 411 -3.54 9.43 -0.09
C ALA A 411 -3.79 8.77 1.27
N SER A 412 -3.07 7.71 1.57
CA SER A 412 -3.11 7.06 2.88
C SER A 412 -2.26 7.83 3.90
N PRO A 413 -2.65 7.83 5.19
CA PRO A 413 -1.89 8.48 6.26
C PRO A 413 -0.48 7.92 6.43
N ALA A 414 0.45 8.75 6.90
CA ALA A 414 1.76 8.37 7.38
C ALA A 414 1.95 8.77 8.85
N VAL A 415 2.93 8.14 9.51
CA VAL A 415 3.24 8.36 10.93
C VAL A 415 4.74 8.57 11.10
N SER A 416 5.11 9.50 11.97
CA SER A 416 6.47 9.61 12.50
C SER A 416 6.41 10.06 13.96
N GLY A 417 6.88 9.21 14.88
CA GLY A 417 6.78 9.47 16.31
C GLY A 417 5.33 9.67 16.75
N LYS A 418 5.01 10.85 17.28
CA LYS A 418 3.66 11.20 17.79
C LYS A 418 2.81 11.98 16.79
N ALA A 419 3.30 12.16 15.56
CA ALA A 419 2.64 12.94 14.53
C ALA A 419 1.98 12.05 13.46
N LEU A 420 0.79 12.47 13.02
CA LEU A 420 0.14 12.03 11.79
C LEU A 420 0.49 13.00 10.67
N PHE A 421 0.81 12.47 9.51
CA PHE A 421 0.99 13.23 8.28
C PHE A 421 -0.12 12.86 7.31
N LEU A 422 -1.00 13.82 7.06
CA LEU A 422 -2.24 13.65 6.29
C LEU A 422 -2.16 14.50 5.03
N ARG A 423 -2.14 13.85 3.87
CA ARG A 423 -2.19 14.55 2.58
C ARG A 423 -3.63 14.63 2.09
N THR A 424 -4.19 15.83 2.05
CA THR A 424 -5.44 16.12 1.33
C THR A 424 -5.14 16.25 -0.18
N LYS A 425 -6.15 16.55 -0.99
CA LYS A 425 -5.94 16.74 -2.44
C LYS A 425 -5.04 17.93 -2.76
N THR A 426 -4.99 18.93 -1.87
CA THR A 426 -4.29 20.22 -2.10
C THR A 426 -3.20 20.54 -1.10
N GLU A 427 -3.16 19.86 0.06
CA GLU A 427 -2.25 20.21 1.15
C GLU A 427 -1.67 18.99 1.86
N LEU A 428 -0.52 19.18 2.51
CA LEU A 428 0.03 18.24 3.48
C LEU A 428 -0.09 18.85 4.89
N TRP A 429 -0.61 18.07 5.83
CA TRP A 429 -0.87 18.43 7.22
C TRP A 429 -0.03 17.61 8.18
N ARG A 430 0.60 18.27 9.18
CA ARG A 430 1.17 17.61 10.36
C ARG A 430 0.24 17.81 11.53
N ILE A 431 -0.32 16.71 12.01
CA ILE A 431 -1.25 16.67 13.13
C ILE A 431 -0.53 16.06 14.33
N GLU A 432 -0.39 16.83 15.38
CA GLU A 432 0.33 16.45 16.60
C GLU A 432 -0.18 17.29 17.78
N LYS A 433 -0.20 16.73 19.00
CA LYS A 433 -0.58 17.44 20.23
C LYS A 433 0.44 18.50 20.62
#